data_4203ccc485791477d23c2bd793281417
#
_entry.id   4203ccc485791477d23c2bd793281417
#
_cell.length_a   1.000
_cell.length_b   1.000
_cell.length_c   1.000
_cell.angle_alpha   90.00
_cell.angle_beta   90.00
_cell.angle_gamma   90.00
#
_symmetry.space_group_name_H-M   'P 1'
#
loop_
_entity.id
_entity.type
_entity.pdbx_description
1 polymer ?
#
loop_
_entity_poly.entity_id
_entity_poly.type
_entity_poly.pdbx_seq_one_letter_code
_entity_poly.pdbx_strand_id
1 'polypeptide(L)'
;MSIADIAMLMLCGSISGFLAGLLGIGGGMILVPFMIVVFNHLGFGQNVIVHMAIATGMATILFTTTSAIWAHHKHNSIDWKLVASLSPGLVIGSLVGGSEIFEAINTSWLSLFFAIFIVYTSIQMIINKKPAAGRELPGTLGLFSFGALTGVIASLVGAGGAFITVPFMLWCNVKPHTAMASSSGLGFPIAAAATIGYMYGSWGNPNLPAGSLGFVYVPAVLCIVAVSIFTAPLGAKMARKLNVAQLKRIFGVMLFMLAAFMFNESRKAFGF
;
A
#
# COMPACT_ATOMS: atom_id res chain seq x y z
N MET A 1 10.76 -18.30 13.64
CA MET A 1 9.51 -17.62 14.05
C MET A 1 8.84 -18.45 15.13
N SER A 2 8.45 -17.85 16.24
CA SER A 2 7.68 -18.49 17.29
C SER A 2 6.19 -18.58 16.89
N ILE A 3 5.41 -19.39 17.60
CA ILE A 3 3.93 -19.45 17.42
C ILE A 3 3.31 -18.09 17.68
N ALA A 4 3.85 -17.31 18.63
CA ALA A 4 3.39 -15.96 18.93
C ALA A 4 3.58 -14.98 17.76
N ASP A 5 4.73 -15.06 17.06
CA ASP A 5 5.00 -14.23 15.87
C ASP A 5 4.03 -14.53 14.73
N ILE A 6 3.75 -15.83 14.50
CA ILE A 6 2.77 -16.27 13.50
C ILE A 6 1.38 -15.73 13.85
N ALA A 7 0.96 -15.86 15.11
CA ALA A 7 -0.34 -15.36 15.56
C ALA A 7 -0.45 -13.83 15.41
N MET A 8 0.62 -13.10 15.72
CA MET A 8 0.69 -11.64 15.56
C MET A 8 0.58 -11.23 14.09
N LEU A 9 1.30 -11.91 13.18
CA LEU A 9 1.23 -11.67 11.73
C LEU A 9 -0.16 -11.97 11.17
N MET A 10 -0.78 -13.08 11.61
CA MET A 10 -2.15 -13.43 11.21
C MET A 10 -3.17 -12.41 11.71
N LEU A 11 -3.02 -11.91 12.95
CA LEU A 11 -3.87 -10.85 13.49
C LEU A 11 -3.73 -9.55 12.67
N CYS A 12 -2.48 -9.13 12.40
CA CYS A 12 -2.20 -7.98 11.53
C CYS A 12 -2.79 -8.18 10.12
N GLY A 13 -2.67 -9.38 9.56
CA GLY A 13 -3.25 -9.76 8.29
C GLY A 13 -4.78 -9.68 8.29
N SER A 14 -5.43 -10.12 9.37
CA SER A 14 -6.88 -10.03 9.52
C SER A 14 -7.38 -8.59 9.53
N ILE A 15 -6.75 -7.75 10.33
CA ILE A 15 -7.11 -6.33 10.49
C ILE A 15 -6.83 -5.58 9.18
N SER A 16 -5.63 -5.73 8.62
CA SER A 16 -5.24 -5.03 7.40
C SER A 16 -6.06 -5.48 6.19
N GLY A 17 -6.34 -6.78 6.04
CA GLY A 17 -7.18 -7.32 5.00
C GLY A 17 -8.62 -6.80 5.09
N PHE A 18 -9.22 -6.83 6.28
CA PHE A 18 -10.55 -6.30 6.52
C PHE A 18 -10.63 -4.79 6.18
N LEU A 19 -9.69 -4.00 6.65
CA LEU A 19 -9.63 -2.55 6.37
C LEU A 19 -9.31 -2.25 4.91
N ALA A 20 -8.47 -3.08 4.27
CA ALA A 20 -8.21 -2.99 2.84
C ALA A 20 -9.48 -3.16 2.01
N GLY A 21 -10.27 -4.20 2.32
CA GLY A 21 -11.54 -4.44 1.67
C GLY A 21 -12.58 -3.36 1.96
N LEU A 22 -12.63 -2.89 3.19
CA LEU A 22 -13.57 -1.89 3.65
C LEU A 22 -13.37 -0.51 3.00
N LEU A 23 -12.12 -0.09 2.82
CA LEU A 23 -11.75 1.23 2.33
C LEU A 23 -11.31 1.24 0.86
N GLY A 24 -11.02 0.07 0.29
CA GLY A 24 -10.53 -0.06 -1.08
C GLY A 24 -9.11 0.47 -1.32
N ILE A 25 -8.28 0.59 -0.27
CA ILE A 25 -6.96 1.25 -0.30
C ILE A 25 -5.78 0.28 -0.23
N GLY A 26 -6.02 -1.03 -0.32
CA GLY A 26 -4.96 -2.04 -0.41
C GLY A 26 -4.28 -2.44 0.90
N GLY A 27 -4.60 -1.81 2.05
CA GLY A 27 -4.16 -2.23 3.39
C GLY A 27 -2.69 -2.06 3.75
N GLY A 28 -1.78 -1.80 2.82
CA GLY A 28 -0.34 -1.74 3.04
C GLY A 28 0.11 -0.67 4.05
N MET A 29 -0.52 0.50 4.03
CA MET A 29 -0.19 1.59 4.96
C MET A 29 -0.37 1.25 6.43
N ILE A 30 -1.29 0.34 6.74
CA ILE A 30 -1.48 -0.14 8.12
C ILE A 30 -0.44 -1.21 8.42
N LEU A 31 -0.21 -2.07 7.43
CA LEU A 31 0.61 -3.25 7.61
C LEU A 31 2.07 -2.89 7.89
N VAL A 32 2.61 -1.87 7.21
CA VAL A 32 4.02 -1.48 7.35
C VAL A 32 4.43 -1.14 8.79
N PRO A 33 3.74 -0.27 9.56
CA PRO A 33 4.09 0.00 10.94
C PRO A 33 4.04 -1.25 11.84
N PHE A 34 3.02 -2.10 11.65
CA PHE A 34 2.92 -3.35 12.40
C PHE A 34 4.05 -4.33 12.05
N MET A 35 4.43 -4.40 10.78
CA MET A 35 5.55 -5.24 10.35
C MET A 35 6.88 -4.78 10.94
N ILE A 36 7.09 -3.47 11.08
CA ILE A 36 8.29 -2.94 11.75
C ILE A 36 8.34 -3.43 13.20
N VAL A 37 7.22 -3.41 13.93
CA VAL A 37 7.17 -3.93 15.30
C VAL A 37 7.50 -5.43 15.34
N VAL A 38 6.90 -6.23 14.45
CA VAL A 38 7.15 -7.67 14.38
C VAL A 38 8.62 -7.96 14.00
N PHE A 39 9.15 -7.25 13.02
CA PHE A 39 10.52 -7.45 12.55
C PHE A 39 11.57 -6.98 13.57
N ASN A 40 11.27 -5.94 14.35
CA ASN A 40 12.07 -5.57 15.52
C ASN A 40 12.09 -6.70 16.54
N HIS A 41 10.94 -7.31 16.83
CA HIS A 41 10.86 -8.45 17.77
C HIS A 41 11.62 -9.67 17.25
N LEU A 42 11.63 -9.90 15.94
CA LEU A 42 12.40 -10.96 15.29
C LEU A 42 13.92 -10.66 15.21
N GLY A 43 14.37 -9.47 15.64
CA GLY A 43 15.78 -9.08 15.66
C GLY A 43 16.34 -8.75 14.27
N PHE A 44 15.51 -8.29 13.33
CA PHE A 44 15.99 -7.89 12.00
C PHE A 44 16.83 -6.61 12.08
N GLY A 45 17.81 -6.48 11.19
CA GLY A 45 18.71 -5.34 11.17
C GLY A 45 17.99 -4.01 10.94
N GLN A 46 18.33 -3.00 11.75
CA GLN A 46 17.70 -1.66 11.69
C GLN A 46 17.91 -0.96 10.33
N ASN A 47 18.97 -1.30 9.62
CA ASN A 47 19.31 -0.77 8.31
C ASN A 47 18.39 -1.29 7.16
N VAL A 48 17.71 -2.41 7.35
CA VAL A 48 16.84 -3.03 6.33
C VAL A 48 15.37 -3.17 6.76
N ILE A 49 15.06 -2.94 8.03
CA ILE A 49 13.74 -3.26 8.62
C ILE A 49 12.58 -2.53 7.94
N VAL A 50 12.74 -1.24 7.62
CA VAL A 50 11.71 -0.43 6.97
C VAL A 50 11.52 -0.88 5.51
N HIS A 51 12.63 -1.15 4.82
CA HIS A 51 12.59 -1.70 3.45
C HIS A 51 11.86 -3.02 3.42
N MET A 52 12.19 -3.94 4.32
CA MET A 52 11.53 -5.23 4.42
C MET A 52 10.04 -5.12 4.76
N ALA A 53 9.68 -4.21 5.67
CA ALA A 53 8.28 -3.98 6.04
C ALA A 53 7.45 -3.46 4.85
N ILE A 54 7.98 -2.48 4.10
CA ILE A 54 7.35 -1.92 2.91
C ILE A 54 7.23 -2.98 1.82
N ALA A 55 8.32 -3.68 1.50
CA ALA A 55 8.36 -4.69 0.44
C ALA A 55 7.44 -5.88 0.74
N THR A 56 7.47 -6.39 1.97
CA THR A 56 6.60 -7.49 2.41
C THR A 56 5.13 -7.06 2.42
N GLY A 57 4.84 -5.83 2.89
CA GLY A 57 3.52 -5.24 2.83
C GLY A 57 2.99 -5.14 1.40
N MET A 58 3.81 -4.66 0.46
CA MET A 58 3.43 -4.56 -0.95
C MET A 58 3.18 -5.93 -1.58
N ALA A 59 3.99 -6.94 -1.26
CA ALA A 59 3.76 -8.31 -1.73
C ALA A 59 2.41 -8.86 -1.26
N THR A 60 1.94 -8.53 -0.06
CA THR A 60 0.61 -8.93 0.40
C THR A 60 -0.52 -8.23 -0.35
N ILE A 61 -0.28 -6.99 -0.85
CA ILE A 61 -1.28 -6.25 -1.64
C ILE A 61 -1.62 -6.98 -2.94
N LEU A 62 -0.70 -7.72 -3.54
CA LEU A 62 -1.00 -8.55 -4.73
C LEU A 62 -2.22 -9.45 -4.50
N PHE A 63 -2.25 -10.12 -3.38
CA PHE A 63 -3.32 -11.07 -3.06
C PHE A 63 -4.61 -10.37 -2.63
N THR A 64 -4.50 -9.32 -1.83
CA THR A 64 -5.66 -8.56 -1.36
C THR A 64 -6.33 -7.78 -2.50
N THR A 65 -5.56 -7.21 -3.43
CA THR A 65 -6.11 -6.52 -4.61
C THR A 65 -6.75 -7.50 -5.59
N THR A 66 -6.18 -8.69 -5.79
CA THR A 66 -6.81 -9.74 -6.61
C THR A 66 -8.19 -10.09 -6.08
N SER A 67 -8.33 -10.27 -4.76
CA SER A 67 -9.63 -10.51 -4.12
C SER A 67 -10.60 -9.33 -4.30
N ALA A 68 -10.11 -8.09 -4.16
CA ALA A 68 -10.91 -6.89 -4.35
C ALA A 68 -11.35 -6.72 -5.83
N ILE A 69 -10.45 -6.96 -6.78
CA ILE A 69 -10.73 -6.92 -8.21
C ILE A 69 -11.87 -7.91 -8.55
N TRP A 70 -11.78 -9.14 -8.06
CA TRP A 70 -12.81 -10.14 -8.30
C TRP A 70 -14.19 -9.69 -7.79
N ALA A 71 -14.23 -9.10 -6.58
CA ALA A 71 -15.46 -8.57 -5.99
C ALA A 71 -16.04 -7.40 -6.79
N HIS A 72 -15.21 -6.47 -7.27
CA HIS A 72 -15.63 -5.31 -8.06
C HIS A 72 -15.97 -5.67 -9.52
N HIS A 73 -15.25 -6.61 -10.11
CA HIS A 73 -15.50 -7.09 -11.48
C HIS A 73 -16.89 -7.71 -11.61
N LYS A 74 -17.30 -8.52 -10.63
CA LYS A 74 -18.63 -9.14 -10.59
C LYS A 74 -19.79 -8.11 -10.63
N HIS A 75 -19.51 -6.87 -10.25
CA HIS A 75 -20.50 -5.77 -10.25
C HIS A 75 -20.30 -4.77 -11.39
N ASN A 76 -19.48 -5.06 -12.39
CA ASN A 76 -19.15 -4.17 -13.52
C ASN A 76 -18.78 -2.73 -13.10
N SER A 77 -18.09 -2.61 -11.96
CA SER A 77 -17.77 -1.30 -11.37
C SER A 77 -16.42 -0.74 -11.82
N ILE A 78 -15.57 -1.56 -12.45
CA ILE A 78 -14.21 -1.19 -12.88
C ILE A 78 -14.25 -0.63 -14.30
N ASP A 79 -13.68 0.54 -14.50
CA ASP A 79 -13.36 1.07 -15.84
C ASP A 79 -12.03 0.50 -16.32
N TRP A 80 -12.10 -0.60 -17.06
CA TRP A 80 -10.92 -1.30 -17.58
C TRP A 80 -10.14 -0.48 -18.60
N LYS A 81 -10.78 0.45 -19.33
CA LYS A 81 -10.07 1.34 -20.26
C LYS A 81 -9.17 2.29 -19.51
N LEU A 82 -9.68 2.88 -18.43
CA LEU A 82 -8.90 3.75 -17.57
C LEU A 82 -7.77 3.00 -16.85
N VAL A 83 -8.04 1.78 -16.37
CA VAL A 83 -7.02 0.89 -15.77
C VAL A 83 -5.92 0.60 -16.79
N ALA A 84 -6.26 0.18 -18.01
CA ALA A 84 -5.28 -0.11 -19.06
C ALA A 84 -4.45 1.12 -19.46
N SER A 85 -5.05 2.31 -19.47
CA SER A 85 -4.34 3.55 -19.84
C SER A 85 -3.35 4.03 -18.78
N LEU A 86 -3.63 3.81 -17.51
CA LEU A 86 -2.75 4.20 -16.39
C LEU A 86 -1.69 3.14 -16.06
N SER A 87 -1.98 1.86 -16.28
CA SER A 87 -1.12 0.74 -15.89
C SER A 87 0.29 0.79 -16.46
N PRO A 88 0.55 1.14 -17.73
CA PRO A 88 1.92 1.17 -18.25
C PRO A 88 2.83 2.14 -17.49
N GLY A 89 2.34 3.35 -17.22
CA GLY A 89 3.08 4.32 -16.40
C GLY A 89 3.29 3.82 -14.97
N LEU A 90 2.23 3.30 -14.34
CA LEU A 90 2.29 2.74 -12.99
C LEU A 90 3.31 1.61 -12.87
N VAL A 91 3.33 0.68 -13.83
CA VAL A 91 4.28 -0.46 -13.83
C VAL A 91 5.72 0.05 -13.93
N ILE A 92 6.02 0.93 -14.89
CA ILE A 92 7.37 1.47 -15.06
C ILE A 92 7.79 2.26 -13.81
N GLY A 93 6.93 3.15 -13.32
CA GLY A 93 7.21 3.93 -12.12
C GLY A 93 7.43 3.04 -10.88
N SER A 94 6.61 2.00 -10.71
CA SER A 94 6.75 1.09 -9.56
C SER A 94 7.97 0.19 -9.65
N LEU A 95 8.36 -0.24 -10.85
CA LEU A 95 9.61 -0.98 -11.05
C LEU A 95 10.82 -0.11 -10.70
N VAL A 96 10.89 1.09 -11.28
CA VAL A 96 12.00 2.03 -11.03
C VAL A 96 12.06 2.44 -9.56
N GLY A 97 10.90 2.80 -8.97
CA GLY A 97 10.83 3.19 -7.57
C GLY A 97 11.08 2.05 -6.59
N GLY A 98 10.77 0.80 -6.96
CA GLY A 98 10.96 -0.38 -6.12
C GLY A 98 12.33 -1.06 -6.29
N SER A 99 13.12 -0.70 -7.30
CA SER A 99 14.44 -1.29 -7.55
C SER A 99 15.58 -0.43 -6.94
N GLU A 100 16.41 0.14 -7.78
CA GLU A 100 17.61 0.87 -7.38
C GLU A 100 17.33 2.10 -6.50
N ILE A 101 16.24 2.83 -6.78
CA ILE A 101 15.87 4.00 -5.97
C ILE A 101 15.54 3.57 -4.54
N PHE A 102 14.78 2.48 -4.39
CA PHE A 102 14.37 1.98 -3.08
C PHE A 102 15.57 1.51 -2.24
N GLU A 103 16.50 0.79 -2.84
CA GLU A 103 17.71 0.31 -2.18
C GLU A 103 18.66 1.45 -1.81
N ALA A 104 18.79 2.45 -2.70
CA ALA A 104 19.69 3.59 -2.48
C ALA A 104 19.23 4.55 -1.37
N ILE A 105 17.93 4.55 -1.03
CA ILE A 105 17.40 5.41 0.04
C ILE A 105 17.77 4.82 1.40
N ASN A 106 18.42 5.63 2.25
CA ASN A 106 18.68 5.23 3.62
C ASN A 106 17.36 5.00 4.39
N THR A 107 17.34 3.98 5.25
CA THR A 107 16.19 3.60 6.09
C THR A 107 15.57 4.79 6.85
N SER A 108 16.40 5.70 7.37
CA SER A 108 15.94 6.89 8.08
C SER A 108 15.12 7.82 7.19
N TRP A 109 15.59 8.11 5.98
CA TRP A 109 14.88 8.93 5.01
C TRP A 109 13.62 8.26 4.48
N LEU A 110 13.67 6.94 4.25
CA LEU A 110 12.50 6.17 3.82
C LEU A 110 11.41 6.17 4.90
N SER A 111 11.81 5.99 6.16
CA SER A 111 10.89 6.06 7.32
C SER A 111 10.26 7.43 7.47
N LEU A 112 11.05 8.51 7.31
CA LEU A 112 10.55 9.88 7.34
C LEU A 112 9.58 10.16 6.20
N PHE A 113 9.92 9.76 4.98
CA PHE A 113 9.05 9.90 3.81
C PHE A 113 7.72 9.17 4.03
N PHE A 114 7.78 7.95 4.53
CA PHE A 114 6.59 7.17 4.88
C PHE A 114 5.74 7.85 5.96
N ALA A 115 6.36 8.37 7.02
CA ALA A 115 5.67 9.07 8.09
C ALA A 115 4.94 10.32 7.56
N ILE A 116 5.61 11.15 6.76
CA ILE A 116 5.03 12.34 6.13
C ILE A 116 3.85 11.96 5.24
N PHE A 117 4.00 10.90 4.46
CA PHE A 117 2.93 10.44 3.57
C PHE A 117 1.72 9.92 4.35
N ILE A 118 1.93 9.21 5.47
CA ILE A 118 0.82 8.79 6.34
C ILE A 118 0.11 10.00 6.95
N VAL A 119 0.84 11.02 7.41
CA VAL A 119 0.24 12.27 7.91
C VAL A 119 -0.63 12.90 6.83
N TYR A 120 -0.10 13.05 5.62
CA TYR A 120 -0.85 13.61 4.49
C TYR A 120 -2.15 12.84 4.22
N THR A 121 -2.07 11.51 4.14
CA THR A 121 -3.24 10.66 3.88
C THR A 121 -4.23 10.66 5.05
N SER A 122 -3.74 10.69 6.28
CA SER A 122 -4.55 10.84 7.49
C SER A 122 -5.37 12.14 7.43
N ILE A 123 -4.72 13.27 7.18
CA ILE A 123 -5.37 14.58 7.06
C ILE A 123 -6.42 14.55 5.93
N GLN A 124 -6.07 13.99 4.77
CA GLN A 124 -6.98 13.86 3.64
C GLN A 124 -8.23 13.04 4.00
N MET A 125 -8.07 11.96 4.77
CA MET A 125 -9.18 11.12 5.20
C MET A 125 -10.06 11.78 6.27
N ILE A 126 -9.46 12.49 7.23
CA ILE A 126 -10.19 13.22 8.28
C ILE A 126 -11.01 14.35 7.68
N ILE A 127 -10.40 15.16 6.80
CA ILE A 127 -11.06 16.28 6.14
C ILE A 127 -12.14 15.78 5.17
N ASN A 128 -11.90 14.62 4.54
CA ASN A 128 -12.82 13.97 3.59
C ASN A 128 -13.39 14.93 2.52
N LYS A 129 -12.63 15.97 2.15
CA LYS A 129 -13.01 16.87 1.05
C LYS A 129 -12.83 16.12 -0.26
N LYS A 130 -13.92 16.00 -1.03
CA LYS A 130 -13.85 15.54 -2.41
C LYS A 130 -13.26 16.65 -3.25
N PRO A 131 -12.26 16.37 -4.12
CA PRO A 131 -11.81 17.36 -5.11
C PRO A 131 -13.01 17.84 -5.93
N ALA A 132 -13.09 19.14 -6.17
CA ALA A 132 -14.09 19.66 -7.08
C ALA A 132 -13.82 19.09 -8.46
N ALA A 133 -14.80 18.41 -9.03
CA ALA A 133 -14.75 17.93 -10.38
C ALA A 133 -14.66 19.12 -11.34
N GLY A 134 -13.66 19.18 -12.18
CA GLY A 134 -13.45 20.36 -13.02
C GLY A 134 -12.54 20.12 -14.22
N ARG A 135 -12.01 18.91 -14.40
CA ARG A 135 -11.12 18.59 -15.52
C ARG A 135 -11.55 17.32 -16.24
N GLU A 136 -11.25 17.26 -17.51
CA GLU A 136 -11.30 16.02 -18.28
C GLU A 136 -10.05 15.18 -18.03
N LEU A 137 -10.15 13.88 -18.33
CA LEU A 137 -9.00 12.98 -18.26
C LEU A 137 -7.92 13.45 -19.23
N PRO A 138 -6.66 13.57 -18.80
CA PRO A 138 -5.56 13.92 -19.70
C PRO A 138 -5.43 12.91 -20.83
N GLY A 139 -4.81 13.33 -21.93
CA GLY A 139 -4.45 12.42 -23.01
C GLY A 139 -3.48 11.31 -22.55
N THR A 140 -3.21 10.36 -23.42
CA THR A 140 -2.42 9.15 -23.12
C THR A 140 -1.06 9.45 -22.45
N LEU A 141 -0.34 10.47 -22.94
CA LEU A 141 0.96 10.87 -22.36
C LEU A 141 0.79 11.43 -20.93
N GLY A 142 -0.26 12.21 -20.69
CA GLY A 142 -0.56 12.74 -19.37
C GLY A 142 -0.93 11.63 -18.35
N LEU A 143 -1.72 10.65 -18.78
CA LEU A 143 -2.05 9.47 -17.96
C LEU A 143 -0.81 8.62 -17.69
N PHE A 144 0.05 8.43 -18.68
CA PHE A 144 1.31 7.71 -18.52
C PHE A 144 2.24 8.40 -17.51
N SER A 145 2.48 9.71 -17.66
CA SER A 145 3.34 10.48 -16.76
C SER A 145 2.81 10.52 -15.34
N PHE A 146 1.49 10.74 -15.17
CA PHE A 146 0.84 10.66 -13.87
C PHE A 146 0.96 9.27 -13.26
N GLY A 147 0.76 8.22 -14.07
CA GLY A 147 0.94 6.83 -13.67
C GLY A 147 2.36 6.55 -13.20
N ALA A 148 3.39 6.98 -13.97
CA ALA A 148 4.79 6.78 -13.63
C ALA A 148 5.16 7.44 -12.28
N LEU A 149 4.78 8.71 -12.10
CA LEU A 149 5.01 9.41 -10.84
C LEU A 149 4.29 8.73 -9.68
N THR A 150 3.03 8.35 -9.88
CA THR A 150 2.24 7.63 -8.86
C THR A 150 2.87 6.29 -8.52
N GLY A 151 3.38 5.56 -9.52
CA GLY A 151 4.05 4.28 -9.33
C GLY A 151 5.29 4.40 -8.45
N VAL A 152 6.15 5.39 -8.72
CA VAL A 152 7.34 5.68 -7.88
C VAL A 152 6.92 5.97 -6.43
N ILE A 153 5.97 6.89 -6.22
CA ILE A 153 5.53 7.24 -4.87
C ILE A 153 4.90 6.04 -4.17
N ALA A 154 4.05 5.29 -4.87
CA ALA A 154 3.37 4.13 -4.31
C ALA A 154 4.35 3.02 -3.88
N SER A 155 5.41 2.77 -4.65
CA SER A 155 6.44 1.81 -4.29
C SER A 155 7.26 2.26 -3.08
N LEU A 156 7.62 3.53 -2.96
CA LEU A 156 8.34 4.05 -1.80
C LEU A 156 7.53 4.00 -0.49
N VAL A 157 6.20 4.05 -0.60
CA VAL A 157 5.28 4.02 0.55
C VAL A 157 4.74 2.62 0.84
N GLY A 158 4.88 1.67 -0.07
CA GLY A 158 4.26 0.35 0.12
C GLY A 158 2.73 0.38 0.09
N ALA A 159 2.15 1.26 -0.71
CA ALA A 159 0.71 1.43 -0.82
C ALA A 159 0.24 1.17 -2.27
N GLY A 160 -0.94 0.59 -2.43
CA GLY A 160 -1.50 0.26 -3.76
C GLY A 160 -1.94 1.46 -4.61
N GLY A 161 -1.43 2.67 -4.33
CA GLY A 161 -1.64 3.89 -5.13
C GLY A 161 -3.02 4.53 -5.02
N ALA A 162 -3.98 3.92 -4.32
CA ALA A 162 -5.36 4.40 -4.23
C ALA A 162 -5.48 5.82 -3.67
N PHE A 163 -4.60 6.21 -2.76
CA PHE A 163 -4.58 7.55 -2.16
C PHE A 163 -4.26 8.68 -3.14
N ILE A 164 -3.61 8.36 -4.24
CA ILE A 164 -3.26 9.29 -5.30
C ILE A 164 -4.24 9.13 -6.47
N THR A 165 -4.50 7.88 -6.87
CA THR A 165 -5.31 7.61 -8.06
C THR A 165 -6.79 7.93 -7.88
N VAL A 166 -7.37 7.68 -6.68
CA VAL A 166 -8.79 8.00 -6.42
C VAL A 166 -9.05 9.52 -6.45
N PRO A 167 -8.32 10.37 -5.71
CA PRO A 167 -8.47 11.83 -5.83
C PRO A 167 -8.27 12.35 -7.24
N PHE A 168 -7.30 11.84 -7.98
CA PHE A 168 -7.06 12.21 -9.36
C PHE A 168 -8.26 11.88 -10.26
N MET A 169 -8.77 10.65 -10.18
CA MET A 169 -9.94 10.25 -10.96
C MET A 169 -11.18 11.07 -10.61
N LEU A 170 -11.40 11.38 -9.33
CA LEU A 170 -12.49 12.26 -8.89
C LEU A 170 -12.34 13.67 -9.46
N TRP A 171 -11.13 14.20 -9.48
CA TRP A 171 -10.82 15.51 -10.08
C TRP A 171 -11.10 15.53 -11.59
N CYS A 172 -10.90 14.39 -12.26
CA CYS A 172 -11.20 14.19 -13.67
C CYS A 172 -12.66 13.73 -13.95
N ASN A 173 -13.61 14.07 -13.07
CA ASN A 173 -15.04 13.76 -13.24
C ASN A 173 -15.41 12.25 -13.28
N VAL A 174 -14.53 11.36 -12.88
CA VAL A 174 -14.88 9.94 -12.76
C VAL A 174 -15.79 9.74 -11.54
N LYS A 175 -16.88 8.99 -11.70
CA LYS A 175 -17.82 8.71 -10.61
C LYS A 175 -17.10 8.06 -9.41
N PRO A 176 -17.43 8.44 -8.16
CA PRO A 176 -16.71 7.95 -6.97
C PRO A 176 -16.65 6.42 -6.87
N HIS A 177 -17.73 5.74 -7.17
CA HIS A 177 -17.79 4.28 -7.13
C HIS A 177 -16.84 3.65 -8.17
N THR A 178 -16.84 4.18 -9.41
CA THR A 178 -15.94 3.74 -10.49
C THR A 178 -14.48 4.06 -10.15
N ALA A 179 -14.19 5.23 -9.60
CA ALA A 179 -12.84 5.62 -9.20
C ALA A 179 -12.26 4.66 -8.14
N MET A 180 -13.05 4.31 -7.11
CA MET A 180 -12.62 3.36 -6.08
C MET A 180 -12.41 1.95 -6.65
N ALA A 181 -13.34 1.46 -7.48
CA ALA A 181 -13.23 0.15 -8.08
C ALA A 181 -12.06 0.05 -9.07
N SER A 182 -11.87 1.07 -9.91
CA SER A 182 -10.76 1.12 -10.87
C SER A 182 -9.41 1.26 -10.16
N SER A 183 -9.36 1.99 -9.05
CA SER A 183 -8.14 2.07 -8.22
C SER A 183 -7.75 0.72 -7.64
N SER A 184 -8.70 -0.13 -7.26
CA SER A 184 -8.40 -1.51 -6.86
C SER A 184 -7.78 -2.29 -8.02
N GLY A 185 -8.25 -2.07 -9.26
CA GLY A 185 -7.65 -2.64 -10.47
C GLY A 185 -6.22 -2.18 -10.71
N LEU A 186 -5.93 -0.90 -10.43
CA LEU A 186 -4.58 -0.32 -10.55
C LEU A 186 -3.63 -0.81 -9.45
N GLY A 187 -4.14 -1.19 -8.29
CA GLY A 187 -3.33 -1.70 -7.18
C GLY A 187 -2.56 -2.97 -7.53
N PHE A 188 -3.10 -3.84 -8.36
CA PHE A 188 -2.44 -5.09 -8.76
C PHE A 188 -1.15 -4.84 -9.58
N PRO A 189 -1.18 -4.10 -10.72
CA PRO A 189 0.04 -3.83 -11.49
C PRO A 189 1.08 -3.05 -10.69
N ILE A 190 0.68 -2.12 -9.82
CA ILE A 190 1.61 -1.43 -8.90
C ILE A 190 2.31 -2.42 -7.99
N ALA A 191 1.52 -3.26 -7.30
CA ALA A 191 2.06 -4.20 -6.34
C ALA A 191 2.94 -5.27 -7.00
N ALA A 192 2.57 -5.76 -8.19
CA ALA A 192 3.37 -6.71 -8.95
C ALA A 192 4.73 -6.11 -9.35
N ALA A 193 4.70 -4.94 -9.97
CA ALA A 193 5.90 -4.27 -10.43
C ALA A 193 6.83 -3.89 -9.28
N ALA A 194 6.30 -3.29 -8.21
CA ALA A 194 7.08 -2.93 -7.04
C ALA A 194 7.69 -4.16 -6.34
N THR A 195 6.92 -5.25 -6.16
CA THR A 195 7.42 -6.47 -5.54
C THR A 195 8.57 -7.09 -6.33
N ILE A 196 8.46 -7.12 -7.67
CA ILE A 196 9.55 -7.57 -8.55
C ILE A 196 10.76 -6.63 -8.37
N GLY A 197 10.55 -5.32 -8.35
CA GLY A 197 11.60 -4.34 -8.11
C GLY A 197 12.35 -4.57 -6.79
N TYR A 198 11.64 -4.79 -5.69
CA TYR A 198 12.24 -5.05 -4.37
C TYR A 198 13.01 -6.37 -4.30
N MET A 199 12.52 -7.41 -5.01
CA MET A 199 13.23 -8.68 -5.09
C MET A 199 14.53 -8.54 -5.87
N TYR A 200 14.46 -7.83 -7.02
CA TYR A 200 15.60 -7.68 -7.91
C TYR A 200 16.65 -6.72 -7.36
N GLY A 201 16.25 -5.53 -6.87
CA GLY A 201 17.15 -4.49 -6.39
C GLY A 201 18.00 -4.92 -5.18
N SER A 202 17.47 -5.81 -4.33
CA SER A 202 18.17 -6.29 -3.13
C SER A 202 18.67 -7.74 -3.25
N TRP A 203 18.77 -8.26 -4.46
CA TRP A 203 19.20 -9.63 -4.68
C TRP A 203 20.64 -9.84 -4.20
N GLY A 204 20.84 -10.82 -3.32
CA GLY A 204 22.17 -11.12 -2.79
C GLY A 204 22.65 -10.23 -1.65
N ASN A 205 21.81 -9.36 -1.10
CA ASN A 205 22.16 -8.55 0.06
C ASN A 205 22.37 -9.45 1.31
N PRO A 206 23.58 -9.48 1.91
CA PRO A 206 23.92 -10.39 3.01
C PRO A 206 23.23 -10.03 4.34
N ASN A 207 22.65 -8.83 4.45
CA ASN A 207 21.99 -8.36 5.68
C ASN A 207 20.55 -8.86 5.80
N LEU A 208 20.05 -9.61 4.81
CA LEU A 208 18.68 -10.08 4.80
C LEU A 208 18.53 -11.41 5.56
N PRO A 209 17.47 -11.58 6.36
CA PRO A 209 17.25 -12.81 7.10
C PRO A 209 16.89 -13.98 6.18
N ALA A 210 17.15 -15.19 6.68
CA ALA A 210 16.79 -16.41 5.96
C ALA A 210 15.29 -16.48 5.67
N GLY A 211 14.93 -16.89 4.45
CA GLY A 211 13.54 -16.92 3.98
C GLY A 211 13.07 -15.64 3.31
N SER A 212 13.98 -14.70 3.07
CA SER A 212 13.71 -13.50 2.28
C SER A 212 13.99 -13.73 0.80
N LEU A 213 13.17 -13.14 -0.05
CA LEU A 213 13.42 -12.98 -1.50
C LEU A 213 13.63 -11.47 -1.75
N GLY A 214 14.90 -11.04 -1.78
CA GLY A 214 15.23 -9.64 -1.66
C GLY A 214 14.63 -9.06 -0.37
N PHE A 215 14.11 -7.85 -0.40
CA PHE A 215 13.46 -7.25 0.77
C PHE A 215 12.12 -7.90 1.17
N VAL A 216 11.59 -8.85 0.39
CA VAL A 216 10.31 -9.51 0.71
C VAL A 216 10.53 -10.69 1.64
N TYR A 217 10.03 -10.61 2.86
CA TYR A 217 10.07 -11.70 3.83
C TYR A 217 8.91 -12.67 3.62
N VAL A 218 9.18 -13.77 2.92
CA VAL A 218 8.17 -14.73 2.45
C VAL A 218 7.33 -15.34 3.58
N PRO A 219 7.89 -15.76 4.74
CA PRO A 219 7.08 -16.32 5.81
C PRO A 219 6.00 -15.36 6.31
N ALA A 220 6.30 -14.05 6.41
CA ALA A 220 5.31 -13.06 6.81
C ALA A 220 4.23 -12.87 5.74
N VAL A 221 4.61 -12.84 4.45
CA VAL A 221 3.63 -12.78 3.34
C VAL A 221 2.63 -13.92 3.45
N LEU A 222 3.11 -15.16 3.63
CA LEU A 222 2.24 -16.34 3.72
C LEU A 222 1.28 -16.25 4.91
N CYS A 223 1.77 -15.89 6.10
CA CYS A 223 0.93 -15.75 7.29
C CYS A 223 -0.16 -14.69 7.12
N ILE A 224 0.21 -13.52 6.56
CA ILE A 224 -0.71 -12.41 6.35
C ILE A 224 -1.74 -12.75 5.27
N VAL A 225 -1.30 -13.29 4.15
CA VAL A 225 -2.15 -13.64 3.00
C VAL A 225 -3.15 -14.73 3.38
N ALA A 226 -2.73 -15.74 4.14
CA ALA A 226 -3.59 -16.83 4.57
C ALA A 226 -4.90 -16.36 5.24
N VAL A 227 -4.86 -15.21 5.92
CA VAL A 227 -6.03 -14.65 6.61
C VAL A 227 -6.65 -13.47 5.86
N SER A 228 -5.82 -12.60 5.28
CA SER A 228 -6.29 -11.39 4.60
C SER A 228 -7.17 -11.68 3.38
N ILE A 229 -6.94 -12.78 2.66
CA ILE A 229 -7.80 -13.22 1.55
C ILE A 229 -9.25 -13.43 1.99
N PHE A 230 -9.48 -13.94 3.19
CA PHE A 230 -10.82 -14.17 3.74
C PHE A 230 -11.43 -12.90 4.36
N THR A 231 -10.61 -12.06 4.99
CA THR A 231 -11.11 -10.85 5.67
C THR A 231 -11.36 -9.69 4.73
N ALA A 232 -10.62 -9.57 3.62
CA ALA A 232 -10.82 -8.50 2.64
C ALA A 232 -12.23 -8.51 1.99
N PRO A 233 -12.79 -9.64 1.52
CA PRO A 233 -14.17 -9.69 1.04
C PRO A 233 -15.21 -9.34 2.11
N LEU A 234 -14.96 -9.70 3.37
CA LEU A 234 -15.83 -9.32 4.50
C LEU A 234 -15.84 -7.81 4.69
N GLY A 235 -14.67 -7.16 4.65
CA GLY A 235 -14.54 -5.71 4.68
C GLY A 235 -15.30 -5.03 3.55
N ALA A 236 -15.12 -5.50 2.32
CA ALA A 236 -15.81 -4.98 1.14
C ALA A 236 -17.34 -5.13 1.23
N LYS A 237 -17.84 -6.23 1.80
CA LYS A 237 -19.27 -6.44 2.06
C LYS A 237 -19.81 -5.47 3.13
N MET A 238 -19.04 -5.22 4.18
CA MET A 238 -19.42 -4.28 5.24
C MET A 238 -19.37 -2.82 4.78
N ALA A 239 -18.47 -2.45 3.86
CA ALA A 239 -18.39 -1.10 3.30
C ALA A 239 -19.71 -0.59 2.72
N ARG A 240 -20.56 -1.51 2.22
CA ARG A 240 -21.89 -1.17 1.69
C ARG A 240 -22.93 -0.83 2.76
N LYS A 241 -22.69 -1.26 4.01
CA LYS A 241 -23.63 -1.07 5.12
C LYS A 241 -23.23 0.07 6.05
N LEU A 242 -21.98 0.51 6.00
CA LEU A 242 -21.43 1.49 6.91
C LEU A 242 -21.34 2.87 6.26
N ASN A 243 -21.40 3.90 7.09
CA ASN A 243 -21.14 5.27 6.65
C ASN A 243 -19.64 5.44 6.33
N VAL A 244 -19.32 5.42 5.03
CA VAL A 244 -17.93 5.50 4.52
C VAL A 244 -17.21 6.76 5.01
N ALA A 245 -17.93 7.88 5.24
CA ALA A 245 -17.31 9.11 5.72
C ALA A 245 -16.85 8.99 7.18
N GLN A 246 -17.68 8.41 8.04
CA GLN A 246 -17.30 8.15 9.45
C GLN A 246 -16.13 7.18 9.53
N LEU A 247 -16.19 6.12 8.73
CA LEU A 247 -15.14 5.12 8.66
C LEU A 247 -13.79 5.70 8.24
N LYS A 248 -13.79 6.55 7.19
CA LYS A 248 -12.58 7.25 6.75
C LYS A 248 -12.01 8.15 7.86
N ARG A 249 -12.85 8.82 8.64
CA ARG A 249 -12.40 9.66 9.77
C ARG A 249 -11.76 8.83 10.88
N ILE A 250 -12.40 7.74 11.30
CA ILE A 250 -11.85 6.82 12.31
C ILE A 250 -10.50 6.28 11.84
N PHE A 251 -10.45 5.84 10.59
CA PHE A 251 -9.23 5.33 9.99
C PHE A 251 -8.14 6.40 9.86
N GLY A 252 -8.52 7.62 9.49
CA GLY A 252 -7.60 8.76 9.46
C GLY A 252 -6.98 9.04 10.84
N VAL A 253 -7.76 9.01 11.91
CA VAL A 253 -7.24 9.16 13.28
C VAL A 253 -6.28 8.04 13.63
N MET A 254 -6.61 6.80 13.29
CA MET A 254 -5.71 5.65 13.50
C MET A 254 -4.39 5.81 12.72
N LEU A 255 -4.46 6.23 11.46
CA LEU A 255 -3.27 6.51 10.65
C LEU A 255 -2.44 7.64 11.26
N PHE A 256 -3.07 8.67 11.83
CA PHE A 256 -2.34 9.75 12.48
C PHE A 256 -1.54 9.28 13.70
N MET A 257 -2.12 8.37 14.51
CA MET A 257 -1.38 7.73 15.61
C MET A 257 -0.22 6.87 15.09
N LEU A 258 -0.44 6.11 14.01
CA LEU A 258 0.63 5.32 13.37
C LEU A 258 1.72 6.21 12.77
N ALA A 259 1.37 7.38 12.23
CA ALA A 259 2.33 8.35 11.74
C ALA A 259 3.24 8.88 12.87
N ALA A 260 2.67 9.14 14.05
CA ALA A 260 3.45 9.55 15.22
C ALA A 260 4.44 8.45 15.66
N PHE A 261 4.02 7.19 15.63
CA PHE A 261 4.89 6.05 15.87
C PHE A 261 6.03 5.99 14.83
N MET A 262 5.72 6.10 13.54
CA MET A 262 6.71 6.07 12.46
C MET A 262 7.68 7.25 12.54
N PHE A 263 7.22 8.41 12.95
CA PHE A 263 8.08 9.57 13.17
C PHE A 263 9.07 9.34 14.31
N ASN A 264 8.63 8.68 15.40
CA ASN A 264 9.52 8.29 16.49
C ASN A 264 10.56 7.24 16.04
N GLU A 265 10.16 6.26 15.23
CA GLU A 265 11.10 5.29 14.64
C GLU A 265 12.12 5.98 13.71
N SER A 266 11.68 6.95 12.91
CA SER A 266 12.57 7.76 12.08
C SER A 266 13.59 8.52 12.93
N ARG A 267 13.19 9.16 14.03
CA ARG A 267 14.11 9.85 14.97
C ARG A 267 15.17 8.92 15.52
N LYS A 268 14.78 7.73 15.98
CA LYS A 268 15.74 6.70 16.46
C LYS A 268 16.73 6.30 15.37
N ALA A 269 16.25 6.16 14.13
CA ALA A 269 17.10 5.81 12.99
C ALA A 269 18.08 6.94 12.60
N PHE A 270 17.78 8.21 12.92
CA PHE A 270 18.71 9.34 12.80
C PHE A 270 19.66 9.50 14.01
N GLY A 271 19.45 8.72 15.10
CA GLY A 271 20.30 8.79 16.30
C GLY A 271 19.89 9.87 17.31
N PHE A 272 18.63 10.36 17.26
CA PHE A 272 18.09 11.34 18.21
C PHE A 272 17.10 10.73 19.19
#